data_0a49ce0f06fe79e59c627a1ac15f6420
#
_entry.id   0a49ce0f06fe79e59c627a1ac15f6420
#
_cell.length_a   1.000
_cell.length_b   1.000
_cell.length_c   1.000
_cell.angle_alpha   90.00
_cell.angle_beta   90.00
_cell.angle_gamma   90.00
#
_symmetry.space_group_name_H-M   'P 1'
#
loop_
_entity.id
_entity.type
_entity.pdbx_description
1 polymer ?
#
loop_
_entity_poly.entity_id
_entity_poly.type
_entity_poly.pdbx_seq_one_letter_code
_entity_poly.pdbx_strand_id
1 'polypeptide(L)'
;MVVLLHMCLRVLSRSASVASQFCFLLMVLASMSARSQNHFPLHYNLVDKDSSFKPAQLGLQEDFANQAGCLEYASKIPSLLQAKGFVTASLDSMYFDSTSATAWVYTGQAYQWINLATDSADKSLLSNAGWNAKNFHHKNLDFDKLQQGQERIMDWLEDNGYPFGRVELDSIRLDSGAVSGKLKITRGPLYKIDSIRVYGKAKISKYFLQRYLGIPNGSAYQKSKLSGISNRILELPYLKEIQPWDITMLGTGSMLNLYLDPKKSSQINALVGFLPNNSQTEGNKLLLTGEVNVNLKNALGGGETIGVNWQQLQVKSPRLNLLYQQPYIFHSPFGVDFAFDLYKKDSSYLNLNFVIGLQYAVSMRQTGRLFFQSFHTNLLTVDTNYVKTNKALPPYIDVSSTNLGIDYNLFATDYRFNPRKGNEVAILGSVGLRNIKQNSTVLSLTTDNVGRPFNFASLYDTVKLKTYLLKLRVGAAHYFKLAKQSTLKLAANGGLLQSEQIFNNEVYQIGGYKLMRGFDEESIYATQYIVGTLEYRYLIGLNSYLFVFSDFGWAKNSAYGSEQQHSYLGNGLGIAFETKAGIINLSYAVGKRNDANFSFRQSKIHIGFISLF
;
A
#
# COMPACT_ATOMS: atom_id res chain seq x y z
N MET A 1 19.62 -12.75 2.63
CA MET A 1 19.77 -11.80 1.50
C MET A 1 20.75 -12.30 0.44
N VAL A 2 21.92 -12.82 0.81
CA VAL A 2 22.94 -13.32 -0.13
C VAL A 2 22.51 -14.62 -0.88
N VAL A 3 21.76 -15.50 -0.24
CA VAL A 3 21.26 -16.76 -0.85
C VAL A 3 20.17 -16.51 -1.90
N LEU A 4 19.33 -15.50 -1.71
CA LEU A 4 18.31 -15.10 -2.70
C LEU A 4 18.92 -14.47 -3.97
N LEU A 5 20.02 -13.74 -3.82
CA LEU A 5 20.73 -13.13 -4.96
C LEU A 5 21.43 -14.19 -5.83
N HIS A 6 21.96 -15.26 -5.22
CA HIS A 6 22.61 -16.37 -5.93
C HIS A 6 21.61 -17.28 -6.68
N MET A 7 20.39 -17.43 -6.18
CA MET A 7 19.34 -18.17 -6.89
C MET A 7 18.79 -17.38 -8.09
N CYS A 8 18.62 -16.07 -7.98
CA CYS A 8 18.23 -15.22 -9.10
C CYS A 8 19.25 -15.22 -10.25
N LEU A 9 20.55 -15.21 -9.95
CA LEU A 9 21.60 -15.21 -10.97
C LEU A 9 21.73 -16.54 -11.73
N ARG A 10 21.39 -17.68 -11.12
CA ARG A 10 21.42 -18.99 -11.82
C ARG A 10 20.22 -19.24 -12.74
N VAL A 11 19.10 -18.56 -12.53
CA VAL A 11 17.92 -18.65 -13.42
C VAL A 11 18.10 -17.77 -14.67
N LEU A 12 18.85 -16.67 -14.56
CA LEU A 12 19.11 -15.74 -15.66
C LEU A 12 20.11 -16.26 -16.72
N SER A 13 20.90 -17.30 -16.41
CA SER A 13 21.95 -17.79 -17.32
C SER A 13 21.46 -18.78 -18.42
N ARG A 14 20.18 -19.15 -18.46
CA ARG A 14 19.63 -20.10 -19.46
C ARG A 14 18.63 -19.51 -20.48
N SER A 15 18.41 -18.15 -20.47
CA SER A 15 17.51 -17.51 -21.44
C SER A 15 18.16 -16.30 -22.14
N ALA A 16 19.37 -16.48 -22.63
CA ALA A 16 20.16 -15.43 -23.29
C ALA A 16 19.53 -14.82 -24.56
N SER A 17 18.54 -15.46 -25.18
CA SER A 17 17.95 -14.96 -26.45
C SER A 17 16.85 -13.92 -26.25
N VAL A 18 16.08 -13.97 -25.17
CA VAL A 18 14.98 -13.01 -24.91
C VAL A 18 15.50 -11.73 -24.24
N ALA A 19 16.51 -11.86 -23.38
CA ALA A 19 17.17 -10.71 -22.75
C ALA A 19 17.91 -9.84 -23.78
N SER A 20 18.50 -10.44 -24.81
CA SER A 20 19.16 -9.74 -25.91
C SER A 20 18.19 -8.89 -26.75
N GLN A 21 16.99 -9.39 -27.02
CA GLN A 21 15.97 -8.62 -27.76
C GLN A 21 15.39 -7.48 -26.94
N PHE A 22 15.27 -7.63 -25.62
CA PHE A 22 14.80 -6.57 -24.74
C PHE A 22 15.85 -5.48 -24.51
N CYS A 23 17.13 -5.86 -24.41
CA CYS A 23 18.24 -4.88 -24.39
C CYS A 23 18.38 -4.13 -25.71
N PHE A 24 18.14 -4.80 -26.85
CA PHE A 24 18.17 -4.13 -28.15
C PHE A 24 17.03 -3.12 -28.32
N LEU A 25 15.83 -3.44 -27.82
CA LEU A 25 14.70 -2.51 -27.83
C LEU A 25 14.92 -1.31 -26.87
N LEU A 26 15.55 -1.54 -25.74
CA LEU A 26 15.97 -0.48 -24.81
C LEU A 26 17.10 0.39 -25.37
N MET A 27 18.06 -0.19 -26.11
CA MET A 27 19.09 0.57 -26.80
C MET A 27 18.53 1.40 -27.97
N VAL A 28 17.56 0.89 -28.71
CA VAL A 28 16.88 1.64 -29.79
C VAL A 28 16.04 2.79 -29.21
N LEU A 29 15.38 2.59 -28.06
CA LEU A 29 14.67 3.66 -27.36
C LEU A 29 15.62 4.68 -26.73
N ALA A 30 16.79 4.28 -26.27
CA ALA A 30 17.83 5.18 -25.75
C ALA A 30 18.53 5.98 -26.86
N SER A 31 18.66 5.43 -28.08
CA SER A 31 19.28 6.13 -29.21
C SER A 31 18.37 7.18 -29.87
N MET A 32 17.04 7.15 -29.61
CA MET A 32 16.11 8.21 -30.06
C MET A 32 16.13 9.48 -29.18
N SER A 33 16.89 9.49 -28.09
CA SER A 33 17.01 10.63 -27.18
C SER A 33 18.24 11.50 -27.43
N ALA A 34 19.02 11.24 -28.46
CA ALA A 34 20.10 12.16 -28.89
C ALA A 34 19.48 13.43 -29.50
N ARG A 35 18.86 14.28 -28.67
CA ARG A 35 18.56 15.65 -29.03
C ARG A 35 19.91 16.37 -29.13
N SER A 36 20.18 17.00 -30.26
CA SER A 36 21.18 18.04 -30.38
C SER A 36 21.03 18.99 -29.19
N GLN A 37 21.96 18.98 -28.26
CA GLN A 37 22.01 19.98 -27.21
C GLN A 37 22.35 21.30 -27.89
N ASN A 38 21.34 22.13 -28.14
CA ASN A 38 21.58 23.52 -28.49
C ASN A 38 22.28 24.13 -27.29
N HIS A 39 23.51 24.59 -27.53
CA HIS A 39 24.38 25.19 -26.54
C HIS A 39 24.17 26.70 -26.61
N PHE A 40 23.65 27.29 -25.53
CA PHE A 40 23.43 28.73 -25.40
C PHE A 40 24.24 29.22 -24.19
N PRO A 41 25.48 29.73 -24.40
CA PRO A 41 26.36 30.13 -23.32
C PRO A 41 25.92 31.46 -22.70
N LEU A 42 26.12 31.59 -21.38
CA LEU A 42 25.93 32.80 -20.59
C LEU A 42 27.29 33.27 -20.06
N HIS A 43 27.73 34.42 -20.53
CA HIS A 43 28.94 35.07 -20.06
C HIS A 43 28.66 36.04 -18.92
N TYR A 44 29.50 36.05 -17.90
CA TYR A 44 29.36 36.92 -16.74
C TYR A 44 30.42 38.01 -16.75
N ASN A 45 29.99 39.26 -16.63
CA ASN A 45 30.82 40.41 -16.39
C ASN A 45 30.57 40.92 -14.96
N LEU A 46 31.53 40.71 -14.05
CA LEU A 46 31.42 41.13 -12.66
C LEU A 46 31.86 42.59 -12.54
N VAL A 47 30.92 43.48 -12.25
CA VAL A 47 31.11 44.94 -12.31
C VAL A 47 32.03 45.46 -11.20
N ASP A 48 32.05 44.78 -10.06
CA ASP A 48 32.78 45.22 -8.85
C ASP A 48 33.98 44.33 -8.49
N LYS A 49 34.38 43.41 -9.38
CA LYS A 49 35.53 42.51 -9.15
C LYS A 49 36.59 42.69 -10.22
N ASP A 50 37.84 42.44 -9.82
CA ASP A 50 38.97 42.45 -10.73
C ASP A 50 38.91 41.22 -11.66
N SER A 51 39.62 41.32 -12.78
CA SER A 51 39.79 40.25 -13.79
C SER A 51 40.41 38.95 -13.22
N SER A 52 41.01 39.01 -12.03
CA SER A 52 41.52 37.83 -11.30
C SER A 52 40.42 36.96 -10.67
N PHE A 53 39.22 37.53 -10.44
CA PHE A 53 38.09 36.82 -9.86
C PHE A 53 37.28 36.13 -10.97
N LYS A 54 37.26 34.80 -10.95
CA LYS A 54 36.57 34.03 -11.98
C LYS A 54 35.12 33.75 -11.59
N PRO A 55 34.12 33.95 -12.50
CA PRO A 55 32.71 33.65 -12.25
C PRO A 55 32.44 32.20 -11.82
N ALA A 56 33.26 31.26 -12.28
CA ALA A 56 33.20 29.85 -11.87
C ALA A 56 33.35 29.65 -10.35
N GLN A 57 34.04 30.56 -9.62
CA GLN A 57 34.15 30.52 -8.15
C GLN A 57 32.80 30.78 -7.47
N LEU A 58 31.87 31.45 -8.15
CA LEU A 58 30.51 31.68 -7.70
C LEU A 58 29.62 30.48 -7.99
N GLY A 59 30.09 29.48 -8.76
CA GLY A 59 29.34 28.30 -9.14
C GLY A 59 28.03 28.62 -9.84
N LEU A 60 28.05 29.64 -10.69
CA LEU A 60 26.94 29.99 -11.56
C LEU A 60 26.95 29.11 -12.81
N GLN A 61 25.78 28.82 -13.34
CA GLN A 61 25.63 27.99 -14.54
C GLN A 61 25.97 28.83 -15.78
N GLU A 62 26.85 28.33 -16.64
CA GLU A 62 27.37 29.05 -17.83
C GLU A 62 26.71 28.57 -19.13
N ASP A 63 26.02 27.42 -19.14
CA ASP A 63 25.46 26.80 -20.34
C ASP A 63 23.97 26.42 -20.17
N PHE A 64 23.19 26.72 -21.22
CA PHE A 64 21.74 26.49 -21.25
C PHE A 64 21.35 25.86 -22.58
N ALA A 65 20.21 25.16 -22.57
CA ALA A 65 19.63 24.51 -23.75
C ALA A 65 19.03 25.53 -24.75
N ASN A 66 18.64 26.72 -24.27
CA ASN A 66 18.05 27.79 -25.08
C ASN A 66 18.03 29.13 -24.34
N GLN A 67 17.72 30.21 -25.05
CA GLN A 67 17.61 31.57 -24.53
C GLN A 67 16.57 31.70 -23.40
N ALA A 68 15.42 31.01 -23.49
CA ALA A 68 14.37 31.09 -22.46
C ALA A 68 14.85 30.52 -21.12
N GLY A 69 15.57 29.40 -21.13
CA GLY A 69 16.17 28.80 -19.94
C GLY A 69 17.27 29.68 -19.34
N CYS A 70 18.08 30.36 -20.20
CA CYS A 70 19.07 31.33 -19.78
C CYS A 70 18.43 32.54 -19.09
N LEU A 71 17.35 33.10 -19.64
CA LEU A 71 16.61 34.23 -19.07
C LEU A 71 15.96 33.86 -17.72
N GLU A 72 15.34 32.68 -17.63
CA GLU A 72 14.76 32.19 -16.37
C GLU A 72 15.84 32.04 -15.28
N TYR A 73 17.00 31.51 -15.63
CA TYR A 73 18.11 31.38 -14.70
C TYR A 73 18.69 32.76 -14.31
N ALA A 74 18.86 33.66 -15.27
CA ALA A 74 19.37 34.99 -15.04
C ALA A 74 18.55 35.78 -14.02
N SER A 75 17.23 35.66 -14.05
CA SER A 75 16.34 36.27 -13.05
C SER A 75 16.57 35.76 -11.63
N LYS A 76 17.17 34.60 -11.46
CA LYS A 76 17.47 33.94 -10.17
C LYS A 76 18.92 34.24 -9.69
N ILE A 77 19.79 34.84 -10.50
CA ILE A 77 21.19 35.11 -10.15
C ILE A 77 21.31 35.89 -8.84
N PRO A 78 20.58 37.01 -8.61
CA PRO A 78 20.68 37.73 -7.34
C PRO A 78 20.38 36.82 -6.14
N SER A 79 19.29 36.04 -6.18
CA SER A 79 18.93 35.13 -5.10
C SER A 79 19.98 34.03 -4.88
N LEU A 80 20.57 33.49 -5.94
CA LEU A 80 21.64 32.49 -5.86
C LEU A 80 22.91 33.05 -5.21
N LEU A 81 23.26 34.30 -5.50
CA LEU A 81 24.39 34.99 -4.90
C LEU A 81 24.09 35.36 -3.43
N GLN A 82 22.89 35.82 -3.14
CA GLN A 82 22.44 36.10 -1.77
C GLN A 82 22.52 34.83 -0.90
N ALA A 83 22.13 33.68 -1.42
CA ALA A 83 22.27 32.38 -0.72
C ALA A 83 23.75 32.03 -0.41
N LYS A 84 24.70 32.59 -1.17
CA LYS A 84 26.14 32.42 -0.95
C LYS A 84 26.77 33.52 -0.07
N GLY A 85 25.96 34.44 0.45
CA GLY A 85 26.40 35.51 1.33
C GLY A 85 26.63 36.87 0.65
N PHE A 86 26.40 36.99 -0.64
CA PHE A 86 26.51 38.27 -1.38
C PHE A 86 25.16 39.00 -1.34
N VAL A 87 24.83 39.57 -0.19
CA VAL A 87 23.50 40.13 0.12
C VAL A 87 23.07 41.26 -0.79
N THR A 88 24.05 42.04 -1.27
CA THR A 88 23.82 43.21 -2.13
C THR A 88 23.92 42.88 -3.62
N ALA A 89 24.06 41.61 -3.97
CA ALA A 89 24.18 41.17 -5.35
C ALA A 89 22.98 41.58 -6.21
N SER A 90 23.22 42.12 -7.37
CA SER A 90 22.22 42.50 -8.37
C SER A 90 22.62 42.07 -9.78
N LEU A 91 21.63 41.84 -10.62
CA LEU A 91 21.79 41.74 -12.06
C LEU A 91 21.49 43.11 -12.65
N ASP A 92 22.57 43.85 -13.05
CA ASP A 92 22.44 45.24 -13.47
C ASP A 92 21.93 45.36 -14.90
N SER A 93 22.40 44.48 -15.78
CA SER A 93 21.94 44.44 -17.17
C SER A 93 22.19 43.07 -17.79
N MET A 94 21.51 42.80 -18.89
CA MET A 94 21.67 41.58 -19.67
C MET A 94 21.52 41.89 -21.16
N TYR A 95 22.46 41.41 -21.96
CA TYR A 95 22.42 41.52 -23.40
C TYR A 95 22.34 40.13 -24.02
N PHE A 96 21.53 40.00 -25.04
CA PHE A 96 21.35 38.76 -25.80
C PHE A 96 21.79 39.00 -27.24
N ASP A 97 22.58 38.10 -27.77
CA ASP A 97 22.74 37.94 -29.20
C ASP A 97 22.07 36.66 -29.71
N SER A 98 22.22 36.31 -30.99
CA SER A 98 21.58 35.14 -31.59
C SER A 98 22.12 33.81 -31.03
N THR A 99 23.25 33.76 -30.38
CA THR A 99 23.97 32.54 -29.98
C THR A 99 24.40 32.50 -28.52
N SER A 100 24.40 33.65 -27.82
CA SER A 100 24.88 33.77 -26.45
C SER A 100 24.16 34.88 -25.68
N ALA A 101 24.41 34.95 -24.38
CA ALA A 101 24.02 36.07 -23.54
C ALA A 101 25.21 36.56 -22.70
N THR A 102 25.20 37.84 -22.35
CA THR A 102 26.15 38.44 -21.41
C THR A 102 25.38 39.13 -20.28
N ALA A 103 25.70 38.78 -19.03
CA ALA A 103 25.10 39.33 -17.83
C ALA A 103 26.11 40.19 -17.08
N TRP A 104 25.73 41.43 -16.75
CA TRP A 104 26.49 42.29 -15.86
C TRP A 104 25.95 42.14 -14.45
N VAL A 105 26.82 41.61 -13.58
CA VAL A 105 26.44 41.25 -12.23
C VAL A 105 27.28 42.03 -11.23
N TYR A 106 26.62 42.75 -10.35
CA TYR A 106 27.24 43.34 -9.18
C TYR A 106 27.17 42.34 -8.04
N THR A 107 28.29 41.97 -7.44
CA THR A 107 28.33 40.97 -6.36
C THR A 107 28.31 41.60 -4.98
N GLY A 108 28.98 42.73 -4.79
CA GLY A 108 29.16 43.34 -3.48
C GLY A 108 30.10 42.55 -2.57
N GLN A 109 30.04 42.86 -1.28
CA GLN A 109 30.81 42.17 -0.25
C GLN A 109 30.12 40.88 0.19
N ALA A 110 30.88 39.80 0.39
CA ALA A 110 30.37 38.59 1.02
C ALA A 110 30.25 38.78 2.52
N TYR A 111 29.08 38.45 3.06
CA TYR A 111 28.79 38.49 4.49
C TYR A 111 28.88 37.10 5.11
N GLN A 112 29.31 37.03 6.37
CA GLN A 112 29.40 35.80 7.15
C GLN A 112 28.69 35.96 8.51
N TRP A 113 28.05 34.92 8.96
CA TRP A 113 27.59 34.83 10.34
C TRP A 113 28.79 34.72 11.28
N ILE A 114 28.94 35.64 12.22
CA ILE A 114 29.82 35.46 13.37
C ILE A 114 29.13 34.51 14.34
N ASN A 115 27.91 34.84 14.73
CA ASN A 115 27.13 34.07 15.65
C ASN A 115 25.64 34.43 15.54
N LEU A 116 24.78 33.43 15.54
CA LEU A 116 23.35 33.62 15.74
C LEU A 116 22.98 33.04 17.10
N ALA A 117 22.86 33.93 18.10
CA ALA A 117 22.55 33.54 19.46
C ALA A 117 21.11 33.02 19.59
N THR A 118 20.93 32.04 20.47
CA THR A 118 19.62 31.49 20.80
C THR A 118 19.45 31.51 22.33
N ASP A 119 18.20 31.59 22.80
CA ASP A 119 17.94 31.53 24.23
C ASP A 119 18.19 30.11 24.78
N SER A 120 18.76 30.03 25.99
CA SER A 120 19.00 28.74 26.65
C SER A 120 17.71 28.00 27.01
N ALA A 121 16.60 28.75 27.24
CA ALA A 121 15.28 28.20 27.50
C ALA A 121 14.67 27.45 26.30
N ASP A 122 15.15 27.76 25.06
CA ASP A 122 14.64 27.16 23.82
C ASP A 122 15.47 25.97 23.31
N LYS A 123 16.51 25.53 24.04
CA LYS A 123 17.40 24.45 23.59
C LYS A 123 16.67 23.17 23.21
N SER A 124 15.71 22.72 24.01
CA SER A 124 14.96 21.49 23.72
C SER A 124 14.05 21.65 22.49
N LEU A 125 13.39 22.80 22.36
CA LEU A 125 12.57 23.14 21.20
C LEU A 125 13.43 23.16 19.95
N LEU A 126 14.54 23.87 19.96
CA LEU A 126 15.47 24.01 18.83
C LEU A 126 16.02 22.64 18.39
N SER A 127 16.40 21.81 19.36
CA SER A 127 16.86 20.43 19.08
C SER A 127 15.78 19.60 18.41
N ASN A 128 14.55 19.65 18.91
CA ASN A 128 13.41 18.91 18.38
C ASN A 128 12.96 19.42 16.99
N ALA A 129 13.09 20.72 16.75
CA ALA A 129 12.86 21.34 15.45
C ALA A 129 14.01 21.11 14.44
N GLY A 130 15.08 20.43 14.83
CA GLY A 130 16.23 20.17 13.96
C GLY A 130 17.08 21.42 13.68
N TRP A 131 17.06 22.40 14.58
CA TRP A 131 17.91 23.57 14.49
C TRP A 131 19.36 23.22 14.78
N ASN A 132 20.28 23.58 13.85
CA ASN A 132 21.71 23.37 14.05
C ASN A 132 22.44 24.71 14.08
N ALA A 133 22.82 25.15 15.27
CA ALA A 133 23.54 26.41 15.49
C ALA A 133 24.90 26.49 14.75
N LYS A 134 25.52 25.33 14.47
CA LYS A 134 26.79 25.28 13.71
C LYS A 134 26.66 25.81 12.27
N ASN A 135 25.45 25.82 11.71
CA ASN A 135 25.19 26.38 10.39
C ASN A 135 25.29 27.92 10.35
N PHE A 136 25.27 28.57 11.52
CA PHE A 136 25.21 30.01 11.70
C PHE A 136 26.39 30.53 12.54
N HIS A 137 27.51 29.81 12.57
CA HIS A 137 28.70 30.19 13.30
C HIS A 137 29.90 30.13 12.34
N HIS A 138 30.47 31.28 12.04
CA HIS A 138 31.55 31.45 11.06
C HIS A 138 31.25 30.79 9.69
N LYS A 139 30.05 30.97 9.20
CA LYS A 139 29.58 30.48 7.90
C LYS A 139 29.05 31.63 7.06
N ASN A 140 29.10 31.47 5.74
CA ASN A 140 28.53 32.45 4.81
C ASN A 140 27.05 32.69 5.16
N LEU A 141 26.64 33.94 5.06
CA LEU A 141 25.28 34.38 5.26
C LEU A 141 24.40 33.72 4.17
N ASP A 142 23.48 32.86 4.58
CA ASP A 142 22.59 32.11 3.71
C ASP A 142 21.18 32.29 4.23
N PHE A 143 20.41 33.13 3.54
CA PHE A 143 19.02 33.42 3.95
C PHE A 143 18.10 32.24 3.75
N ASP A 144 18.32 31.40 2.72
CA ASP A 144 17.50 30.22 2.46
C ASP A 144 17.63 29.22 3.62
N LYS A 145 18.86 28.99 4.11
CA LYS A 145 19.07 28.13 5.29
C LYS A 145 18.46 28.71 6.56
N LEU A 146 18.52 30.04 6.72
CA LEU A 146 17.90 30.70 7.85
C LEU A 146 16.38 30.53 7.80
N GLN A 147 15.76 30.84 6.66
CA GLN A 147 14.32 30.69 6.44
C GLN A 147 13.87 29.27 6.67
N GLN A 148 14.54 28.28 6.07
CA GLN A 148 14.25 26.85 6.30
C GLN A 148 14.37 26.46 7.78
N GLY A 149 15.34 27.06 8.50
CA GLY A 149 15.48 26.87 9.94
C GLY A 149 14.29 27.44 10.71
N GLN A 150 13.88 28.66 10.39
CA GLN A 150 12.71 29.33 10.99
C GLN A 150 11.42 28.57 10.67
N GLU A 151 11.23 28.15 9.42
CA GLU A 151 10.07 27.33 9.00
C GLU A 151 9.98 26.04 9.82
N ARG A 152 11.07 25.29 10.00
CA ARG A 152 11.07 24.08 10.86
C ARG A 152 10.69 24.37 12.31
N ILE A 153 11.15 25.51 12.85
CA ILE A 153 10.77 25.91 14.22
C ILE A 153 9.28 26.27 14.27
N MET A 154 8.77 26.98 13.26
CA MET A 154 7.34 27.31 13.16
C MET A 154 6.49 26.07 13.03
N ASP A 155 6.84 25.13 12.15
CA ASP A 155 6.15 23.86 11.98
C ASP A 155 6.12 23.06 13.30
N TRP A 156 7.25 23.05 14.04
CA TRP A 156 7.30 22.42 15.35
C TRP A 156 6.36 23.11 16.35
N LEU A 157 6.35 24.46 16.42
CA LEU A 157 5.47 25.21 17.30
C LEU A 157 4.00 24.92 16.98
N GLU A 158 3.60 24.98 15.73
CA GLU A 158 2.24 24.69 15.27
C GLU A 158 1.84 23.23 15.52
N ASP A 159 2.78 22.28 15.48
CA ASP A 159 2.50 20.88 15.80
C ASP A 159 2.52 20.55 17.30
N ASN A 160 2.96 21.49 18.14
CA ASN A 160 3.02 21.32 19.58
C ASN A 160 2.08 22.27 20.37
N GLY A 161 1.05 22.80 19.70
CA GLY A 161 0.00 23.57 20.35
C GLY A 161 0.18 25.08 20.35
N TYR A 162 1.10 25.60 19.57
CA TYR A 162 1.39 27.03 19.50
C TYR A 162 1.12 27.61 18.10
N PRO A 163 -0.13 27.69 17.63
CA PRO A 163 -0.47 28.14 16.26
C PRO A 163 -0.13 29.60 15.99
N PHE A 164 0.09 30.41 17.01
CA PHE A 164 0.44 31.83 16.91
C PHE A 164 1.88 32.10 17.35
N GLY A 165 2.72 31.07 17.35
CA GLY A 165 4.15 31.24 17.59
C GLY A 165 4.79 32.18 16.57
N ARG A 166 5.88 32.83 16.97
CA ARG A 166 6.66 33.71 16.11
C ARG A 166 8.14 33.41 16.25
N VAL A 167 8.83 33.46 15.14
CA VAL A 167 10.29 33.29 15.06
C VAL A 167 10.84 34.46 14.28
N GLU A 168 11.62 35.30 14.95
CA GLU A 168 12.15 36.53 14.37
C GLU A 168 13.65 36.68 14.67
N LEU A 169 14.35 37.41 13.81
CA LEU A 169 15.69 37.88 14.11
C LEU A 169 15.61 39.19 14.89
N ASP A 170 16.30 39.23 16.00
CA ASP A 170 16.41 40.42 16.87
C ASP A 170 17.89 40.85 16.99
N SER A 171 18.11 42.10 17.27
CA SER A 171 19.43 42.69 17.59
C SER A 171 20.49 42.40 16.52
N ILE A 172 20.12 42.55 15.23
CA ILE A 172 21.04 42.35 14.11
C ILE A 172 22.11 43.44 14.13
N ARG A 173 23.38 43.01 14.08
CA ARG A 173 24.54 43.91 13.96
C ARG A 173 25.36 43.51 12.74
N LEU A 174 25.72 44.51 11.96
CA LEU A 174 26.57 44.39 10.77
C LEU A 174 27.90 45.11 11.06
N ASP A 175 28.97 44.38 10.93
CA ASP A 175 30.32 44.93 11.12
C ASP A 175 31.28 44.33 10.09
N SER A 176 31.79 45.17 9.16
CA SER A 176 32.85 44.85 8.20
C SER A 176 32.70 43.47 7.50
N GLY A 177 31.50 43.14 7.00
CA GLY A 177 31.22 41.88 6.34
C GLY A 177 30.83 40.74 7.30
N ALA A 178 30.70 41.04 8.57
CA ALA A 178 30.29 40.11 9.59
C ALA A 178 28.89 40.43 10.13
N VAL A 179 28.07 39.42 10.37
CA VAL A 179 26.69 39.54 10.87
C VAL A 179 26.55 38.79 12.17
N SER A 180 26.02 39.45 13.17
CA SER A 180 25.59 38.81 14.41
C SER A 180 24.13 39.14 14.68
N GLY A 181 23.41 38.26 15.39
CA GLY A 181 22.01 38.48 15.76
C GLY A 181 21.56 37.49 16.80
N LYS A 182 20.31 37.64 17.24
CA LYS A 182 19.63 36.74 18.16
C LYS A 182 18.38 36.20 17.49
N LEU A 183 18.20 34.89 17.51
CA LEU A 183 16.96 34.25 17.13
C LEU A 183 16.02 34.31 18.33
N LYS A 184 14.92 35.05 18.19
CA LYS A 184 13.90 35.21 19.22
C LYS A 184 12.69 34.37 18.87
N ILE A 185 12.29 33.51 19.81
CA ILE A 185 11.15 32.62 19.69
C ILE A 185 10.09 33.05 20.71
N THR A 186 8.91 33.39 20.21
CA THR A 186 7.75 33.70 21.03
C THR A 186 6.71 32.62 20.81
N ARG A 187 6.47 31.76 21.82
CA ARG A 187 5.56 30.59 21.66
C ARG A 187 4.09 31.02 21.62
N GLY A 188 3.72 32.08 22.33
CA GLY A 188 2.31 32.42 22.54
C GLY A 188 1.60 31.44 23.50
N PRO A 189 0.26 31.53 23.63
CA PRO A 189 -0.52 30.60 24.44
C PRO A 189 -0.63 29.22 23.83
N LEU A 190 -0.72 28.20 24.68
CA LEU A 190 -0.96 26.81 24.26
C LEU A 190 -2.45 26.64 23.92
N TYR A 191 -2.75 26.26 22.69
CA TYR A 191 -4.09 25.94 22.22
C TYR A 191 -4.39 24.45 22.25
N LYS A 192 -5.62 24.09 22.61
CA LYS A 192 -6.14 22.72 22.64
C LYS A 192 -7.42 22.62 21.83
N ILE A 193 -7.65 21.48 21.22
CA ILE A 193 -8.91 21.15 20.55
C ILE A 193 -9.85 20.53 21.58
N ASP A 194 -10.83 21.29 22.06
CA ASP A 194 -11.73 20.87 23.15
C ASP A 194 -12.80 19.89 22.64
N SER A 195 -13.30 20.10 21.42
CA SER A 195 -14.34 19.24 20.86
C SER A 195 -14.39 19.30 19.33
N ILE A 196 -15.02 18.28 18.76
CA ILE A 196 -15.41 18.24 17.35
C ILE A 196 -16.91 18.50 17.25
N ARG A 197 -17.30 19.45 16.40
CA ARG A 197 -18.69 19.67 16.00
C ARG A 197 -18.90 19.18 14.58
N VAL A 198 -20.01 18.50 14.36
CA VAL A 198 -20.44 18.05 13.03
C VAL A 198 -21.67 18.84 12.64
N TYR A 199 -21.57 19.53 11.52
CA TYR A 199 -22.66 20.22 10.84
C TYR A 199 -23.03 19.44 9.58
N GLY A 200 -24.32 19.53 9.15
CA GLY A 200 -24.84 18.78 8.02
C GLY A 200 -25.71 17.60 8.45
N LYS A 201 -25.99 16.70 7.50
CA LYS A 201 -26.94 15.58 7.71
C LYS A 201 -26.25 14.25 8.05
N ALA A 202 -24.93 14.21 8.12
CA ALA A 202 -24.19 12.98 8.42
C ALA A 202 -24.47 12.47 9.84
N LYS A 203 -24.87 11.22 9.95
CA LYS A 203 -25.00 10.52 11.23
C LYS A 203 -23.70 9.76 11.47
N ILE A 204 -22.82 10.33 12.28
CA ILE A 204 -21.54 9.75 12.65
C ILE A 204 -21.20 10.09 14.10
N SER A 205 -20.68 9.13 14.82
CA SER A 205 -20.23 9.31 16.19
C SER A 205 -19.06 10.29 16.25
N LYS A 206 -19.19 11.34 17.10
CA LYS A 206 -18.10 12.27 17.37
C LYS A 206 -16.86 11.55 17.88
N TYR A 207 -17.07 10.53 18.71
CA TYR A 207 -16.01 9.71 19.24
C TYR A 207 -15.26 8.96 18.14
N PHE A 208 -15.98 8.37 17.16
CA PHE A 208 -15.36 7.78 15.99
C PHE A 208 -14.48 8.79 15.27
N LEU A 209 -14.99 10.00 14.97
CA LEU A 209 -14.23 11.04 14.28
C LEU A 209 -12.98 11.46 15.06
N GLN A 210 -13.07 11.64 16.38
CA GLN A 210 -11.92 11.98 17.23
C GLN A 210 -10.80 10.93 17.10
N ARG A 211 -11.17 9.66 17.17
CA ARG A 211 -10.21 8.55 17.05
C ARG A 211 -9.67 8.40 15.63
N TYR A 212 -10.55 8.47 14.67
CA TYR A 212 -10.20 8.34 13.26
C TYR A 212 -9.26 9.45 12.78
N LEU A 213 -9.54 10.70 13.15
CA LEU A 213 -8.70 11.85 12.81
C LEU A 213 -7.45 11.95 13.71
N GLY A 214 -7.41 11.22 14.82
CA GLY A 214 -6.33 11.32 15.81
C GLY A 214 -6.33 12.63 16.58
N ILE A 215 -7.51 13.23 16.77
CA ILE A 215 -7.74 14.51 17.46
C ILE A 215 -8.72 14.26 18.63
N PRO A 216 -8.28 13.63 19.73
CA PRO A 216 -9.13 13.46 20.90
C PRO A 216 -9.38 14.81 21.58
N ASN A 217 -10.51 14.92 22.29
CA ASN A 217 -10.83 16.12 23.06
C ASN A 217 -9.72 16.47 24.04
N GLY A 218 -9.39 17.76 24.13
CA GLY A 218 -8.32 18.28 24.97
C GLY A 218 -6.90 18.06 24.42
N SER A 219 -6.75 17.48 23.22
CA SER A 219 -5.44 17.36 22.58
C SER A 219 -4.88 18.72 22.16
N ALA A 220 -3.56 18.88 22.20
CA ALA A 220 -2.92 20.09 21.71
C ALA A 220 -3.23 20.29 20.21
N TYR A 221 -3.31 21.53 19.78
CA TYR A 221 -3.38 21.90 18.37
C TYR A 221 -2.20 21.30 17.61
N GLN A 222 -2.46 20.69 16.47
CA GLN A 222 -1.44 20.08 15.59
C GLN A 222 -1.77 20.36 14.13
N LYS A 223 -1.05 21.27 13.50
CA LYS A 223 -1.28 21.69 12.10
C LYS A 223 -1.20 20.52 11.13
N SER A 224 -0.24 19.63 11.32
CA SER A 224 -0.04 18.46 10.46
C SER A 224 -1.24 17.51 10.48
N LYS A 225 -1.91 17.34 11.62
CA LYS A 225 -3.14 16.55 11.71
C LYS A 225 -4.33 17.27 11.11
N LEU A 226 -4.45 18.56 11.38
CA LEU A 226 -5.56 19.39 10.90
C LEU A 226 -5.54 19.50 9.37
N SER A 227 -4.39 19.78 8.77
CA SER A 227 -4.24 19.87 7.32
C SER A 227 -4.58 18.57 6.59
N GLY A 228 -4.50 17.43 7.27
CA GLY A 228 -4.87 16.11 6.76
C GLY A 228 -6.36 15.77 6.83
N ILE A 229 -7.20 16.59 7.51
CA ILE A 229 -8.60 16.24 7.82
C ILE A 229 -9.41 15.93 6.55
N SER A 230 -9.41 16.84 5.58
CA SER A 230 -10.20 16.68 4.35
C SER A 230 -9.81 15.42 3.57
N ASN A 231 -8.50 15.13 3.49
CA ASN A 231 -8.02 13.88 2.87
C ASN A 231 -8.49 12.65 3.65
N ARG A 232 -8.49 12.70 4.97
CA ARG A 232 -8.99 11.62 5.83
C ARG A 232 -10.49 11.40 5.68
N ILE A 233 -11.27 12.48 5.60
CA ILE A 233 -12.72 12.38 5.36
C ILE A 233 -12.99 11.76 3.99
N LEU A 234 -12.22 12.10 2.95
CA LEU A 234 -12.34 11.50 1.61
C LEU A 234 -12.08 9.98 1.60
N GLU A 235 -11.28 9.45 2.53
CA GLU A 235 -11.04 8.01 2.69
C GLU A 235 -12.29 7.27 3.24
N LEU A 236 -13.22 7.98 3.89
CA LEU A 236 -14.46 7.40 4.42
C LEU A 236 -15.52 7.36 3.31
N PRO A 237 -15.91 6.16 2.83
CA PRO A 237 -16.80 6.07 1.66
C PRO A 237 -18.22 6.55 1.95
N TYR A 238 -18.60 6.66 3.22
CA TYR A 238 -19.96 7.01 3.68
C TYR A 238 -20.11 8.47 4.11
N LEU A 239 -19.04 9.29 4.01
CA LEU A 239 -19.09 10.71 4.31
C LEU A 239 -18.68 11.55 3.10
N LYS A 240 -19.27 12.74 3.01
CA LYS A 240 -18.90 13.78 2.05
C LYS A 240 -18.70 15.09 2.80
N GLU A 241 -17.54 15.69 2.64
CA GLU A 241 -17.28 17.06 3.09
C GLU A 241 -17.99 18.02 2.14
N ILE A 242 -18.88 18.87 2.66
CA ILE A 242 -19.67 19.84 1.89
C ILE A 242 -18.99 21.19 1.78
N GLN A 243 -18.19 21.54 2.77
CA GLN A 243 -17.26 22.67 2.77
C GLN A 243 -16.04 22.33 3.63
N PRO A 244 -14.90 22.99 3.41
CA PRO A 244 -13.70 22.77 4.23
C PRO A 244 -13.99 22.99 5.73
N TRP A 245 -13.31 22.18 6.56
CA TRP A 245 -13.33 22.32 8.00
C TRP A 245 -12.78 23.69 8.45
N ASP A 246 -13.23 24.19 9.58
CA ASP A 246 -12.69 25.37 10.23
C ASP A 246 -12.52 25.16 11.73
N ILE A 247 -11.86 26.10 12.39
CA ILE A 247 -11.66 26.11 13.83
C ILE A 247 -12.22 27.40 14.41
N THR A 248 -13.15 27.27 15.36
CA THR A 248 -13.60 28.37 16.19
C THR A 248 -12.75 28.41 17.46
N MET A 249 -11.97 29.47 17.64
CA MET A 249 -11.13 29.66 18.81
C MET A 249 -11.90 30.40 19.92
N LEU A 250 -11.86 29.85 21.14
CA LEU A 250 -12.54 30.38 22.33
C LEU A 250 -11.53 30.43 23.48
N GLY A 251 -10.96 31.61 23.74
CA GLY A 251 -9.85 31.74 24.70
C GLY A 251 -8.63 30.92 24.25
N THR A 252 -8.17 29.99 25.09
CA THR A 252 -7.09 29.04 24.77
C THR A 252 -7.61 27.66 24.28
N GLY A 253 -8.93 27.48 24.29
CA GLY A 253 -9.60 26.30 23.72
C GLY A 253 -10.05 26.54 22.29
N SER A 254 -10.36 25.45 21.58
CA SER A 254 -10.88 25.55 20.23
C SER A 254 -11.86 24.43 19.90
N MET A 255 -12.79 24.72 19.00
CA MET A 255 -13.72 23.75 18.43
C MET A 255 -13.38 23.52 16.97
N LEU A 256 -13.20 22.26 16.62
CA LEU A 256 -13.06 21.83 15.24
C LEU A 256 -14.46 21.61 14.64
N ASN A 257 -14.81 22.40 13.63
CA ASN A 257 -16.07 22.32 12.92
C ASN A 257 -15.88 21.48 11.63
N LEU A 258 -16.66 20.42 11.51
CA LEU A 258 -16.69 19.54 10.33
C LEU A 258 -18.05 19.65 9.65
N TYR A 259 -18.08 19.86 8.36
CA TYR A 259 -19.29 20.03 7.56
C TYR A 259 -19.50 18.79 6.70
N LEU A 260 -20.34 17.86 7.18
CA LEU A 260 -20.42 16.51 6.65
C LEU A 260 -21.84 16.14 6.28
N ASP A 261 -22.00 15.65 5.06
CA ASP A 261 -23.22 14.98 4.59
C ASP A 261 -22.99 13.48 4.38
N PRO A 262 -24.06 12.66 4.48
CA PRO A 262 -23.95 11.24 4.19
C PRO A 262 -23.71 11.04 2.68
N LYS A 263 -22.81 10.12 2.35
CA LYS A 263 -22.60 9.61 1.00
C LYS A 263 -23.16 8.19 0.92
N LYS A 264 -23.89 7.89 -0.16
CA LYS A 264 -24.42 6.54 -0.39
C LYS A 264 -23.25 5.57 -0.61
N SER A 265 -23.01 4.68 0.33
CA SER A 265 -21.91 3.71 0.31
C SER A 265 -22.35 2.30 0.69
N SER A 266 -23.54 2.18 1.25
CA SER A 266 -24.16 0.86 1.48
C SER A 266 -24.71 0.31 0.17
N GLN A 267 -24.41 -0.95 -0.12
CA GLN A 267 -24.77 -1.61 -1.37
C GLN A 267 -25.53 -2.88 -1.09
N ILE A 268 -26.54 -3.14 -1.88
CA ILE A 268 -27.25 -4.39 -1.95
C ILE A 268 -27.32 -4.77 -3.43
N ASN A 269 -26.62 -5.82 -3.80
CA ASN A 269 -26.58 -6.34 -5.15
C ASN A 269 -27.11 -7.77 -5.15
N ALA A 270 -27.94 -8.11 -6.12
CA ALA A 270 -28.38 -9.46 -6.37
C ALA A 270 -28.17 -9.78 -7.86
N LEU A 271 -27.56 -10.91 -8.12
CA LEU A 271 -27.36 -11.46 -9.46
C LEU A 271 -28.01 -12.84 -9.50
N VAL A 272 -28.79 -13.11 -10.51
CA VAL A 272 -29.38 -14.43 -10.80
C VAL A 272 -28.97 -14.83 -12.20
N GLY A 273 -28.44 -16.02 -12.33
CA GLY A 273 -28.02 -16.58 -13.61
C GLY A 273 -28.48 -18.03 -13.76
N PHE A 274 -28.41 -18.50 -14.99
CA PHE A 274 -28.70 -19.89 -15.32
C PHE A 274 -27.50 -20.48 -16.06
N LEU A 275 -27.01 -21.63 -15.60
CA LEU A 275 -25.98 -22.40 -16.29
C LEU A 275 -26.62 -23.63 -16.95
N PRO A 276 -26.29 -23.95 -18.21
CA PRO A 276 -26.71 -25.20 -18.81
C PRO A 276 -26.04 -26.35 -18.04
N ASN A 277 -26.84 -27.34 -17.63
CA ASN A 277 -26.33 -28.54 -17.02
C ASN A 277 -25.88 -29.51 -18.10
N ASN A 278 -24.55 -29.64 -18.29
CA ASN A 278 -23.97 -30.57 -19.28
C ASN A 278 -23.76 -31.98 -18.73
N SER A 279 -24.29 -32.31 -17.54
CA SER A 279 -24.20 -33.67 -17.01
C SER A 279 -25.18 -34.58 -17.72
N GLN A 280 -24.67 -35.61 -18.37
CA GLN A 280 -25.46 -36.60 -19.11
C GLN A 280 -26.42 -37.41 -18.23
N THR A 281 -26.34 -37.29 -16.90
CA THR A 281 -27.10 -38.08 -15.93
C THR A 281 -28.39 -37.43 -15.39
N GLU A 282 -28.54 -36.11 -15.50
CA GLU A 282 -29.68 -35.40 -14.86
C GLU A 282 -30.60 -34.62 -15.83
N GLY A 283 -30.54 -34.89 -17.15
CA GLY A 283 -31.38 -34.21 -18.15
C GLY A 283 -31.08 -32.69 -18.27
N ASN A 284 -31.59 -32.05 -19.31
CA ASN A 284 -31.39 -30.62 -19.66
C ASN A 284 -32.00 -29.65 -18.62
N LYS A 285 -31.72 -29.78 -17.34
CA LYS A 285 -32.17 -28.84 -16.32
C LYS A 285 -31.22 -27.66 -16.23
N LEU A 286 -31.73 -26.45 -16.36
CA LEU A 286 -30.99 -25.24 -16.09
C LEU A 286 -30.65 -25.18 -14.59
N LEU A 287 -29.39 -24.94 -14.31
CA LEU A 287 -28.90 -24.74 -12.95
C LEU A 287 -29.00 -23.28 -12.60
N LEU A 288 -29.79 -23.00 -11.55
CA LEU A 288 -29.87 -21.66 -10.98
C LEU A 288 -28.54 -21.33 -10.27
N THR A 289 -27.93 -20.23 -10.69
CA THR A 289 -26.79 -19.61 -10.02
C THR A 289 -27.19 -18.25 -9.50
N GLY A 290 -26.56 -17.80 -8.45
CA GLY A 290 -26.88 -16.49 -7.90
C GLY A 290 -25.84 -15.99 -6.92
N GLU A 291 -25.87 -14.68 -6.74
CA GLU A 291 -25.09 -13.96 -5.74
C GLU A 291 -25.98 -12.89 -5.11
N VAL A 292 -25.93 -12.80 -3.79
CA VAL A 292 -26.49 -11.69 -3.02
C VAL A 292 -25.37 -11.11 -2.18
N ASN A 293 -25.08 -9.84 -2.40
CA ASN A 293 -24.06 -9.11 -1.66
C ASN A 293 -24.70 -7.90 -0.98
N VAL A 294 -24.67 -7.88 0.34
CA VAL A 294 -25.09 -6.76 1.18
C VAL A 294 -23.85 -6.25 1.89
N ASN A 295 -23.53 -4.98 1.69
CA ASN A 295 -22.41 -4.30 2.33
C ASN A 295 -22.91 -2.96 2.88
N LEU A 296 -23.14 -2.91 4.18
CA LEU A 296 -23.58 -1.71 4.87
C LEU A 296 -22.39 -1.04 5.54
N LYS A 297 -22.23 0.24 5.28
CA LYS A 297 -21.18 1.08 5.86
C LYS A 297 -21.81 2.14 6.75
N ASN A 298 -21.36 2.21 8.00
CA ASN A 298 -21.83 3.21 8.95
C ASN A 298 -23.37 3.27 9.09
N ALA A 299 -24.03 2.12 9.03
CA ALA A 299 -25.51 2.04 9.11
C ALA A 299 -26.02 2.43 10.50
N LEU A 300 -25.23 2.17 11.55
CA LEU A 300 -25.52 2.50 12.94
C LEU A 300 -24.86 3.82 13.42
N GLY A 301 -24.03 4.43 12.57
CA GLY A 301 -23.36 5.70 12.89
C GLY A 301 -22.06 5.58 13.67
N GLY A 302 -21.54 4.38 13.87
CA GLY A 302 -20.28 4.12 14.59
C GLY A 302 -19.06 3.89 13.68
N GLY A 303 -19.22 4.06 12.37
CA GLY A 303 -18.18 3.76 11.38
C GLY A 303 -18.03 2.27 11.09
N GLU A 304 -18.98 1.45 11.51
CA GLU A 304 -18.99 0.02 11.36
C GLU A 304 -19.20 -0.45 9.91
N THR A 305 -18.80 -1.70 9.66
CA THR A 305 -19.06 -2.42 8.42
C THR A 305 -19.84 -3.69 8.73
N ILE A 306 -20.95 -3.90 8.03
CA ILE A 306 -21.74 -5.13 8.08
C ILE A 306 -21.77 -5.70 6.67
N GLY A 307 -21.21 -6.90 6.50
CA GLY A 307 -21.15 -7.61 5.22
C GLY A 307 -21.91 -8.91 5.29
N VAL A 308 -22.73 -9.19 4.28
CA VAL A 308 -23.35 -10.48 4.01
C VAL A 308 -23.17 -10.77 2.54
N ASN A 309 -22.41 -11.81 2.23
CA ASN A 309 -22.26 -12.28 0.86
C ASN A 309 -22.68 -13.74 0.80
N TRP A 310 -23.69 -14.01 0.00
CA TRP A 310 -24.10 -15.35 -0.36
C TRP A 310 -23.89 -15.52 -1.85
N GLN A 311 -23.25 -16.63 -2.24
CA GLN A 311 -23.03 -16.95 -3.64
C GLN A 311 -23.17 -18.44 -3.92
N GLN A 312 -23.72 -18.77 -5.08
CA GLN A 312 -23.76 -20.11 -5.64
C GLN A 312 -23.42 -20.01 -7.13
N LEU A 313 -22.14 -19.91 -7.44
CA LEU A 313 -21.64 -19.75 -8.81
C LEU A 313 -21.30 -21.09 -9.47
N GLN A 314 -21.07 -22.12 -8.69
CA GLN A 314 -20.84 -23.51 -9.14
C GLN A 314 -21.96 -24.42 -8.66
N VAL A 315 -22.15 -25.50 -9.41
CA VAL A 315 -23.17 -26.50 -9.08
C VAL A 315 -22.97 -27.03 -7.66
N LYS A 316 -24.03 -26.99 -6.85
CA LYS A 316 -24.05 -27.54 -5.48
C LYS A 316 -22.96 -26.98 -4.53
N SER A 317 -22.38 -25.82 -4.88
CA SER A 317 -21.26 -25.24 -4.13
C SER A 317 -21.60 -23.83 -3.60
N PRO A 318 -22.55 -23.70 -2.66
CA PRO A 318 -22.86 -22.42 -2.05
C PRO A 318 -21.76 -21.96 -1.08
N ARG A 319 -21.60 -20.65 -0.99
CA ARG A 319 -20.74 -19.97 -0.02
C ARG A 319 -21.52 -18.87 0.67
N LEU A 320 -21.34 -18.74 1.97
CA LEU A 320 -21.88 -17.65 2.78
C LEU A 320 -20.76 -17.01 3.59
N ASN A 321 -20.56 -15.72 3.39
CA ASN A 321 -19.64 -14.92 4.20
C ASN A 321 -20.43 -13.89 5.00
N LEU A 322 -20.20 -13.84 6.29
CA LEU A 322 -20.70 -12.81 7.19
C LEU A 322 -19.52 -12.04 7.74
N LEU A 323 -19.61 -10.71 7.75
CA LEU A 323 -18.59 -9.82 8.28
C LEU A 323 -19.26 -8.75 9.15
N TYR A 324 -18.72 -8.56 10.34
CA TYR A 324 -19.02 -7.41 11.18
C TYR A 324 -17.71 -6.82 11.67
N GLN A 325 -17.53 -5.52 11.48
CA GLN A 325 -16.38 -4.79 11.96
C GLN A 325 -16.85 -3.52 12.68
N GLN A 326 -16.46 -3.36 13.93
CA GLN A 326 -16.75 -2.20 14.75
C GLN A 326 -15.41 -1.55 15.14
N PRO A 327 -15.05 -0.41 14.56
CA PRO A 327 -13.90 0.34 15.02
C PRO A 327 -14.18 1.03 16.37
N TYR A 328 -13.14 1.18 17.18
CA TYR A 328 -13.15 1.99 18.40
C TYR A 328 -14.26 1.64 19.41
N ILE A 329 -14.22 0.44 19.99
CA ILE A 329 -15.14 0.02 21.04
C ILE A 329 -14.80 0.61 22.42
N PHE A 330 -15.79 0.74 23.31
CA PHE A 330 -15.62 1.13 24.72
C PHE A 330 -14.75 2.36 24.97
N HIS A 331 -14.85 3.38 24.13
CA HIS A 331 -14.02 4.59 24.18
C HIS A 331 -12.51 4.31 24.15
N SER A 332 -12.11 3.20 23.55
CA SER A 332 -10.73 2.76 23.42
C SER A 332 -10.21 2.87 21.97
N PRO A 333 -8.91 2.83 21.73
CA PRO A 333 -8.38 2.75 20.37
C PRO A 333 -8.57 1.37 19.72
N PHE A 334 -9.22 0.44 20.42
CA PHE A 334 -9.44 -0.91 19.94
C PHE A 334 -10.74 -1.03 19.16
N GLY A 335 -10.73 -1.81 18.09
CA GLY A 335 -11.90 -2.27 17.36
C GLY A 335 -12.06 -3.77 17.49
N VAL A 336 -13.25 -4.28 17.18
CA VAL A 336 -13.50 -5.72 17.06
C VAL A 336 -13.98 -6.05 15.66
N ASP A 337 -13.65 -7.23 15.21
CA ASP A 337 -14.19 -7.81 14.02
C ASP A 337 -14.62 -9.26 14.26
N PHE A 338 -15.64 -9.61 13.53
CA PHE A 338 -16.19 -10.93 13.46
C PHE A 338 -16.32 -11.32 11.99
N ALA A 339 -15.82 -12.50 11.63
CA ALA A 339 -16.03 -13.05 10.31
C ALA A 339 -16.44 -14.53 10.41
N PHE A 340 -17.43 -14.89 9.61
CA PHE A 340 -17.87 -16.25 9.44
C PHE A 340 -17.89 -16.58 7.95
N ASP A 341 -17.28 -17.70 7.57
CA ASP A 341 -17.29 -18.21 6.21
C ASP A 341 -17.74 -19.66 6.22
N LEU A 342 -18.80 -19.93 5.47
CA LEU A 342 -19.29 -21.26 5.19
C LEU A 342 -19.09 -21.51 3.70
N TYR A 343 -18.39 -22.56 3.35
CA TYR A 343 -18.16 -22.99 1.97
C TYR A 343 -18.42 -24.46 1.80
N LYS A 344 -19.40 -24.81 0.99
CA LYS A 344 -19.65 -26.18 0.56
C LYS A 344 -19.02 -26.39 -0.82
N LYS A 345 -18.17 -27.39 -0.94
CA LYS A 345 -17.60 -27.82 -2.22
C LYS A 345 -18.40 -29.01 -2.75
N ASP A 346 -19.31 -28.77 -3.68
CA ASP A 346 -20.19 -29.80 -4.29
C ASP A 346 -20.73 -30.82 -3.26
N SER A 347 -20.51 -32.11 -3.48
CA SER A 347 -20.78 -33.17 -2.51
C SER A 347 -19.52 -33.61 -1.73
N SER A 348 -18.37 -32.95 -1.91
CA SER A 348 -17.09 -33.40 -1.36
C SER A 348 -16.96 -33.02 0.12
N TYR A 349 -17.01 -31.73 0.45
CA TYR A 349 -16.80 -31.27 1.81
C TYR A 349 -17.49 -29.94 2.13
N LEU A 350 -17.61 -29.65 3.41
CA LEU A 350 -18.12 -28.40 3.97
C LEU A 350 -17.05 -27.76 4.86
N ASN A 351 -16.65 -26.55 4.56
CA ASN A 351 -15.77 -25.74 5.39
C ASN A 351 -16.57 -24.72 6.19
N LEU A 352 -16.24 -24.63 7.46
CA LEU A 352 -16.74 -23.62 8.41
C LEU A 352 -15.56 -22.91 9.00
N ASN A 353 -15.49 -21.60 8.84
CA ASN A 353 -14.43 -20.78 9.37
C ASN A 353 -15.01 -19.61 10.17
N PHE A 354 -14.63 -19.53 11.42
CA PHE A 354 -15.04 -18.50 12.34
C PHE A 354 -13.82 -17.74 12.83
N VAL A 355 -13.87 -16.42 12.76
CA VAL A 355 -12.78 -15.56 13.22
C VAL A 355 -13.34 -14.43 14.06
N ILE A 356 -12.74 -14.21 15.21
CA ILE A 356 -12.97 -13.02 16.04
C ILE A 356 -11.62 -12.32 16.25
N GLY A 357 -11.59 -11.02 16.03
CA GLY A 357 -10.38 -10.22 16.11
C GLY A 357 -10.52 -8.98 16.98
N LEU A 358 -9.43 -8.62 17.63
CA LEU A 358 -9.23 -7.35 18.32
C LEU A 358 -8.24 -6.52 17.50
N GLN A 359 -8.71 -5.41 16.95
CA GLN A 359 -7.91 -4.52 16.12
C GLN A 359 -7.38 -3.35 16.95
N TYR A 360 -6.17 -2.92 16.66
CA TYR A 360 -5.56 -1.70 17.21
C TYR A 360 -4.97 -0.87 16.08
N ALA A 361 -5.47 0.36 15.94
CA ALA A 361 -4.90 1.33 15.02
C ALA A 361 -3.66 1.97 15.65
N VAL A 362 -2.47 1.44 15.33
CA VAL A 362 -1.18 1.98 15.82
C VAL A 362 -0.98 3.40 15.30
N SER A 363 -1.35 3.62 14.05
CA SER A 363 -1.40 4.94 13.41
C SER A 363 -2.45 4.95 12.31
N MET A 364 -2.64 6.08 11.65
CA MET A 364 -3.53 6.20 10.50
C MET A 364 -3.16 5.27 9.33
N ARG A 365 -1.93 4.78 9.28
CA ARG A 365 -1.38 3.93 8.21
C ARG A 365 -1.04 2.52 8.66
N GLN A 366 -1.21 2.23 9.95
CA GLN A 366 -0.76 0.97 10.56
C GLN A 366 -1.86 0.40 11.44
N THR A 367 -2.23 -0.84 11.18
CA THR A 367 -3.19 -1.58 12.00
C THR A 367 -2.57 -2.90 12.44
N GLY A 368 -2.64 -3.17 13.71
CA GLY A 368 -2.34 -4.48 14.29
C GLY A 368 -3.65 -5.16 14.67
N ARG A 369 -3.71 -6.47 14.55
CA ARG A 369 -4.86 -7.29 14.92
C ARG A 369 -4.39 -8.57 15.59
N LEU A 370 -4.98 -8.88 16.72
CA LEU A 370 -4.89 -10.18 17.35
C LEU A 370 -6.21 -10.93 17.07
N PHE A 371 -6.16 -12.17 16.63
CA PHE A 371 -7.36 -12.91 16.32
C PHE A 371 -7.34 -14.36 16.80
N PHE A 372 -8.52 -14.83 17.10
CA PHE A 372 -8.83 -16.23 17.31
C PHE A 372 -9.56 -16.77 16.08
N GLN A 373 -9.18 -17.95 15.61
CA GLN A 373 -9.78 -18.61 14.46
C GLN A 373 -10.16 -20.06 14.83
N SER A 374 -11.38 -20.44 14.52
CA SER A 374 -11.85 -21.82 14.56
C SER A 374 -12.23 -22.25 13.15
N PHE A 375 -11.55 -23.26 12.63
CA PHE A 375 -11.78 -23.81 11.30
C PHE A 375 -12.17 -25.29 11.41
N HIS A 376 -13.23 -25.67 10.68
CA HIS A 376 -13.70 -27.02 10.58
C HIS A 376 -13.97 -27.35 9.12
N THR A 377 -13.53 -28.53 8.69
CA THR A 377 -13.91 -29.10 7.42
C THR A 377 -14.42 -30.51 7.64
N ASN A 378 -15.60 -30.79 7.11
CA ASN A 378 -16.25 -32.06 7.22
C ASN A 378 -16.51 -32.64 5.83
N LEU A 379 -16.12 -33.88 5.60
CA LEU A 379 -16.45 -34.58 4.36
C LEU A 379 -17.97 -34.85 4.30
N LEU A 380 -18.56 -34.53 3.17
CA LEU A 380 -19.98 -34.83 2.91
C LEU A 380 -20.14 -36.21 2.26
N THR A 381 -19.15 -36.59 1.47
CA THR A 381 -19.07 -37.90 0.81
C THR A 381 -17.64 -38.40 0.86
N VAL A 382 -17.44 -39.65 1.16
CA VAL A 382 -16.14 -40.33 1.09
C VAL A 382 -16.12 -41.21 -0.13
N ASP A 383 -15.05 -41.09 -0.94
CA ASP A 383 -14.80 -42.04 -2.03
C ASP A 383 -14.36 -43.39 -1.45
N THR A 384 -15.33 -44.22 -1.12
CA THR A 384 -15.10 -45.56 -0.55
C THR A 384 -14.39 -46.50 -1.52
N ASN A 385 -14.56 -46.30 -2.83
CA ASN A 385 -13.84 -47.07 -3.85
C ASN A 385 -12.35 -46.76 -3.84
N TYR A 386 -12.00 -45.46 -3.74
CA TYR A 386 -10.60 -45.05 -3.58
C TYR A 386 -9.99 -45.68 -2.33
N VAL A 387 -10.68 -45.57 -1.17
CA VAL A 387 -10.17 -46.08 0.11
C VAL A 387 -10.02 -47.61 0.07
N LYS A 388 -10.97 -48.35 -0.49
CA LYS A 388 -10.93 -49.81 -0.61
C LYS A 388 -9.82 -50.26 -1.58
N THR A 389 -9.63 -49.56 -2.72
CA THR A 389 -8.65 -49.92 -3.73
C THR A 389 -7.22 -49.63 -3.30
N ASN A 390 -6.99 -48.42 -2.79
CA ASN A 390 -5.65 -47.93 -2.45
C ASN A 390 -5.23 -48.29 -1.01
N LYS A 391 -6.15 -48.72 -0.16
CA LYS A 391 -5.92 -48.96 1.27
C LYS A 391 -5.24 -47.75 1.93
N ALA A 392 -5.70 -46.54 1.57
CA ALA A 392 -5.17 -45.25 2.00
C ALA A 392 -6.31 -44.29 2.33
N LEU A 393 -6.04 -43.31 3.19
CA LEU A 393 -6.99 -42.24 3.47
C LEU A 393 -7.22 -41.43 2.19
N PRO A 394 -8.42 -40.85 2.00
CA PRO A 394 -8.70 -40.02 0.83
C PRO A 394 -7.89 -38.72 0.89
N PRO A 395 -7.68 -38.04 -0.26
CA PRO A 395 -6.91 -36.79 -0.33
C PRO A 395 -7.58 -35.60 0.39
N TYR A 396 -8.87 -35.72 0.72
CA TYR A 396 -9.63 -34.82 1.58
C TYR A 396 -9.97 -35.53 2.89
N ILE A 397 -9.93 -34.80 4.02
CA ILE A 397 -10.15 -35.41 5.34
C ILE A 397 -10.95 -34.47 6.25
N ASP A 398 -11.63 -35.06 7.27
CA ASP A 398 -12.27 -34.30 8.32
C ASP A 398 -11.23 -33.70 9.26
N VAL A 399 -11.16 -32.37 9.31
CA VAL A 399 -10.16 -31.64 10.11
C VAL A 399 -10.82 -30.50 10.87
N SER A 400 -10.36 -30.28 12.08
CA SER A 400 -10.63 -29.07 12.83
C SER A 400 -9.33 -28.42 13.29
N SER A 401 -9.28 -27.09 13.31
CA SER A 401 -8.16 -26.36 13.88
C SER A 401 -8.64 -25.16 14.68
N THR A 402 -7.93 -24.91 15.78
CA THR A 402 -8.13 -23.74 16.64
C THR A 402 -6.82 -22.98 16.69
N ASN A 403 -6.82 -21.75 16.19
CA ASN A 403 -5.61 -20.98 15.98
C ASN A 403 -5.71 -19.62 16.68
N LEU A 404 -4.59 -19.16 17.21
CA LEU A 404 -4.36 -17.77 17.59
C LEU A 404 -3.40 -17.15 16.56
N GLY A 405 -3.70 -15.93 16.16
CA GLY A 405 -2.89 -15.28 15.15
C GLY A 405 -2.78 -13.78 15.34
N ILE A 406 -1.80 -13.25 14.64
CA ILE A 406 -1.55 -11.82 14.53
C ILE A 406 -1.64 -11.41 13.07
N ASP A 407 -2.15 -10.21 12.84
CA ASP A 407 -2.23 -9.59 11.52
C ASP A 407 -1.71 -8.17 11.66
N TYR A 408 -0.79 -7.78 10.80
CA TYR A 408 -0.24 -6.44 10.74
C TYR A 408 -0.32 -5.91 9.32
N ASN A 409 -0.91 -4.73 9.18
CA ASN A 409 -1.06 -4.05 7.92
C ASN A 409 -0.47 -2.64 7.98
N LEU A 410 0.39 -2.32 7.02
CA LEU A 410 0.96 -1.00 6.78
C LEU A 410 0.56 -0.51 5.38
N PHE A 411 -0.08 0.65 5.30
CA PHE A 411 -0.45 1.33 4.06
C PHE A 411 0.20 2.73 4.03
N ALA A 412 1.51 2.77 3.83
CA ALA A 412 2.28 4.01 3.75
C ALA A 412 2.39 4.49 2.29
N THR A 413 1.25 4.62 1.63
CA THR A 413 1.11 5.07 0.24
C THR A 413 0.51 6.46 0.16
N ASP A 414 0.71 7.14 -0.97
CA ASP A 414 0.13 8.45 -1.26
C ASP A 414 -1.39 8.39 -1.45
N TYR A 415 -1.91 7.31 -2.04
CA TYR A 415 -3.33 7.07 -2.24
C TYR A 415 -3.66 5.58 -2.10
N ARG A 416 -4.84 5.26 -1.52
CA ARG A 416 -5.18 3.89 -1.14
C ARG A 416 -5.58 2.99 -2.32
N PHE A 417 -6.37 3.51 -3.26
CA PHE A 417 -6.97 2.68 -4.32
C PHE A 417 -6.06 2.48 -5.53
N ASN A 418 -5.27 3.49 -5.87
CA ASN A 418 -4.28 3.44 -6.93
C ASN A 418 -3.00 4.14 -6.50
N PRO A 419 -2.17 3.47 -5.67
CA PRO A 419 -0.94 4.05 -5.18
C PRO A 419 0.04 4.35 -6.31
N ARG A 420 0.70 5.50 -6.20
CA ARG A 420 1.75 5.95 -7.11
C ARG A 420 3.13 5.94 -6.46
N LYS A 421 3.15 6.11 -5.13
CA LYS A 421 4.37 6.15 -4.32
C LYS A 421 4.09 5.56 -2.95
N GLY A 422 5.09 4.86 -2.41
CA GLY A 422 5.06 4.39 -1.02
C GLY A 422 5.08 2.88 -0.90
N ASN A 423 4.77 2.40 0.30
CA ASN A 423 4.89 1.00 0.67
C ASN A 423 3.57 0.44 1.20
N GLU A 424 3.31 -0.81 0.88
CA GLU A 424 2.30 -1.64 1.53
C GLU A 424 2.98 -2.88 2.09
N VAL A 425 2.61 -3.26 3.31
CA VAL A 425 3.07 -4.51 3.93
C VAL A 425 1.88 -5.14 4.65
N ALA A 426 1.67 -6.42 4.44
CA ALA A 426 0.69 -7.22 5.14
C ALA A 426 1.36 -8.50 5.65
N ILE A 427 1.26 -8.77 6.94
CA ILE A 427 1.80 -9.97 7.58
C ILE A 427 0.69 -10.61 8.39
N LEU A 428 0.37 -11.86 8.09
CA LEU A 428 -0.58 -12.66 8.85
C LEU A 428 0.13 -13.94 9.29
N GLY A 429 0.24 -14.13 10.60
CA GLY A 429 0.77 -15.33 11.20
C GLY A 429 -0.21 -15.95 12.17
N SER A 430 -0.38 -17.26 12.16
CA SER A 430 -1.18 -17.97 13.16
C SER A 430 -0.57 -19.32 13.50
N VAL A 431 -0.74 -19.71 14.74
CA VAL A 431 -0.35 -21.02 15.27
C VAL A 431 -1.51 -21.59 16.05
N GLY A 432 -1.68 -22.89 15.97
CA GLY A 432 -2.78 -23.53 16.69
C GLY A 432 -2.68 -25.04 16.72
N LEU A 433 -3.73 -25.62 17.28
CA LEU A 433 -3.92 -27.06 17.37
C LEU A 433 -4.80 -27.52 16.20
N ARG A 434 -4.35 -28.55 15.54
CA ARG A 434 -5.04 -29.20 14.44
C ARG A 434 -5.40 -30.62 14.85
N ASN A 435 -6.62 -31.03 14.52
CA ASN A 435 -7.16 -32.33 14.90
C ASN A 435 -7.84 -32.99 13.70
N ILE A 436 -7.33 -34.14 13.28
CA ILE A 436 -7.95 -34.99 12.26
C ILE A 436 -9.03 -35.81 12.98
N LYS A 437 -10.23 -35.80 12.43
CA LYS A 437 -11.36 -36.61 12.92
C LYS A 437 -11.45 -37.88 12.09
N GLN A 438 -11.63 -38.99 12.76
CA GLN A 438 -11.90 -40.25 12.11
C GLN A 438 -13.29 -40.24 11.50
N ASN A 439 -13.40 -40.52 10.20
CA ASN A 439 -14.67 -40.50 9.47
C ASN A 439 -15.41 -41.84 9.67
N SER A 440 -16.67 -41.76 10.08
CA SER A 440 -17.49 -42.93 10.36
C SER A 440 -17.68 -43.85 9.13
N THR A 441 -17.76 -43.27 7.93
CA THR A 441 -17.88 -44.06 6.69
C THR A 441 -16.63 -44.90 6.44
N VAL A 442 -15.44 -44.36 6.69
CA VAL A 442 -14.16 -45.10 6.56
C VAL A 442 -14.10 -46.20 7.61
N LEU A 443 -14.49 -45.90 8.86
CA LEU A 443 -14.47 -46.86 9.96
C LEU A 443 -15.45 -48.02 9.75
N SER A 444 -16.55 -47.81 9.03
CA SER A 444 -17.57 -48.86 8.76
C SER A 444 -17.18 -49.82 7.66
N LEU A 445 -16.10 -49.56 6.94
CA LEU A 445 -15.61 -50.45 5.88
C LEU A 445 -14.96 -51.69 6.50
N THR A 446 -15.32 -52.87 6.01
CA THR A 446 -14.82 -54.16 6.53
C THR A 446 -14.07 -54.99 5.49
N THR A 447 -14.34 -54.73 4.19
CA THR A 447 -13.75 -55.47 3.09
C THR A 447 -13.18 -54.52 2.02
N ASP A 448 -12.08 -54.93 1.38
CA ASP A 448 -11.53 -54.24 0.21
C ASP A 448 -12.43 -54.46 -1.05
N ASN A 449 -12.03 -53.90 -2.19
CA ASN A 449 -12.80 -54.02 -3.44
C ASN A 449 -12.86 -55.44 -4.04
N VAL A 450 -12.06 -56.35 -3.51
CA VAL A 450 -12.01 -57.77 -3.92
C VAL A 450 -12.73 -58.68 -2.92
N GLY A 451 -13.33 -58.08 -1.86
CA GLY A 451 -14.06 -58.80 -0.83
C GLY A 451 -13.19 -59.37 0.32
N ARG A 452 -11.88 -59.02 0.37
CA ARG A 452 -10.98 -59.50 1.41
C ARG A 452 -11.17 -58.64 2.70
N PRO A 453 -11.17 -59.22 3.88
CA PRO A 453 -11.24 -58.49 5.10
C PRO A 453 -10.06 -57.53 5.26
N PHE A 454 -10.29 -56.28 5.64
CA PHE A 454 -9.26 -55.28 5.92
C PHE A 454 -9.75 -54.35 7.04
N ASN A 455 -8.85 -54.06 7.98
CA ASN A 455 -9.14 -53.13 9.06
C ASN A 455 -8.87 -51.68 8.60
N PHE A 456 -9.91 -51.00 8.09
CA PHE A 456 -9.75 -49.59 7.61
C PHE A 456 -9.53 -48.59 8.74
N ALA A 457 -9.80 -48.92 9.99
CA ALA A 457 -9.47 -48.08 11.13
C ALA A 457 -7.95 -47.88 11.26
N SER A 458 -7.13 -48.90 10.90
CA SER A 458 -5.68 -48.84 10.94
C SER A 458 -5.10 -47.81 9.98
N LEU A 459 -5.85 -47.31 9.01
CA LEU A 459 -5.40 -46.23 8.12
C LEU A 459 -5.14 -44.92 8.91
N TYR A 460 -5.86 -44.74 10.02
CA TYR A 460 -5.65 -43.58 10.89
C TYR A 460 -4.43 -43.73 11.82
N ASP A 461 -3.86 -44.92 11.96
CA ASP A 461 -2.62 -45.15 12.69
C ASP A 461 -1.39 -44.63 11.91
N THR A 462 -1.54 -44.43 10.60
CA THR A 462 -0.49 -43.89 9.73
C THR A 462 -0.37 -42.37 9.80
N VAL A 463 -1.34 -41.69 10.43
CA VAL A 463 -1.38 -40.23 10.54
C VAL A 463 -1.46 -39.78 12.00
N LYS A 464 -0.80 -38.68 12.31
CA LYS A 464 -0.94 -38.07 13.65
C LYS A 464 -2.25 -37.28 13.71
N LEU A 465 -3.19 -37.78 14.53
CA LEU A 465 -4.52 -37.17 14.65
C LEU A 465 -4.49 -35.78 15.28
N LYS A 466 -3.56 -35.52 16.19
CA LYS A 466 -3.39 -34.19 16.83
C LYS A 466 -2.00 -33.65 16.52
N THR A 467 -1.97 -32.48 15.90
CA THR A 467 -0.71 -31.81 15.46
C THR A 467 -0.81 -30.31 15.67
N TYR A 468 0.32 -29.63 15.56
CA TYR A 468 0.34 -28.17 15.48
C TYR A 468 0.17 -27.73 14.03
N LEU A 469 -0.45 -26.59 13.84
CA LEU A 469 -0.64 -25.94 12.55
C LEU A 469 -0.02 -24.55 12.61
N LEU A 470 0.95 -24.29 11.74
CA LEU A 470 1.51 -22.96 11.51
C LEU A 470 1.07 -22.46 10.15
N LYS A 471 0.49 -21.26 10.12
CA LYS A 471 0.15 -20.54 8.87
C LYS A 471 0.84 -19.19 8.88
N LEU A 472 1.52 -18.86 7.79
CA LEU A 472 2.14 -17.56 7.58
C LEU A 472 1.79 -17.07 6.18
N ARG A 473 1.35 -15.81 6.07
CA ARG A 473 1.23 -15.09 4.80
C ARG A 473 1.94 -13.75 4.93
N VAL A 474 2.71 -13.40 3.94
CA VAL A 474 3.41 -12.12 3.86
C VAL A 474 3.16 -11.54 2.49
N GLY A 475 2.76 -10.30 2.45
CA GLY A 475 2.64 -9.51 1.24
C GLY A 475 3.38 -8.18 1.41
N ALA A 476 4.11 -7.76 0.40
CA ALA A 476 4.74 -6.45 0.38
C ALA A 476 4.65 -5.87 -1.03
N ALA A 477 4.41 -4.56 -1.13
CA ALA A 477 4.47 -3.85 -2.39
C ALA A 477 5.16 -2.50 -2.21
N HIS A 478 5.95 -2.11 -3.21
CA HIS A 478 6.55 -0.80 -3.31
C HIS A 478 6.15 -0.14 -4.62
N TYR A 479 5.79 1.13 -4.55
CA TYR A 479 5.37 1.92 -5.70
C TYR A 479 6.38 3.03 -5.96
N PHE A 480 6.95 3.03 -7.17
CA PHE A 480 7.89 4.05 -7.64
C PHE A 480 7.16 4.99 -8.59
N LYS A 481 7.05 6.25 -8.23
CA LYS A 481 6.58 7.30 -9.13
C LYS A 481 7.68 7.64 -10.14
N LEU A 482 7.59 7.13 -11.36
CA LEU A 482 8.59 7.37 -12.40
C LEU A 482 8.41 8.73 -13.06
N ALA A 483 7.16 9.13 -13.34
CA ALA A 483 6.83 10.42 -13.93
C ALA A 483 5.45 10.90 -13.46
N LYS A 484 4.94 12.02 -14.02
CA LYS A 484 3.62 12.56 -13.68
C LYS A 484 2.49 11.55 -13.92
N GLN A 485 2.60 10.72 -14.95
CA GLN A 485 1.57 9.76 -15.37
C GLN A 485 2.05 8.30 -15.35
N SER A 486 3.21 7.99 -14.76
CA SER A 486 3.71 6.62 -14.74
C SER A 486 4.18 6.17 -13.37
N THR A 487 3.89 4.91 -13.07
CA THR A 487 4.22 4.24 -11.82
C THR A 487 4.72 2.83 -12.09
N LEU A 488 5.76 2.43 -11.39
CA LEU A 488 6.22 1.05 -11.36
C LEU A 488 5.85 0.45 -10.00
N LYS A 489 5.15 -0.69 -10.01
CA LYS A 489 4.84 -1.48 -8.82
C LYS A 489 5.74 -2.70 -8.80
N LEU A 490 6.43 -2.90 -7.69
CA LEU A 490 7.07 -4.16 -7.33
C LEU A 490 6.31 -4.76 -6.16
N ALA A 491 5.91 -6.03 -6.26
CA ALA A 491 5.25 -6.70 -5.16
C ALA A 491 5.80 -8.12 -4.98
N ALA A 492 5.78 -8.59 -3.74
CA ALA A 492 6.10 -9.96 -3.38
C ALA A 492 5.05 -10.49 -2.41
N ASN A 493 4.59 -11.71 -2.65
CA ASN A 493 3.63 -12.40 -1.79
C ASN A 493 4.15 -13.80 -1.50
N GLY A 494 4.04 -14.24 -0.26
CA GLY A 494 4.45 -15.57 0.15
C GLY A 494 3.47 -16.18 1.15
N GLY A 495 3.40 -17.50 1.14
CA GLY A 495 2.62 -18.27 2.09
C GLY A 495 3.36 -19.53 2.51
N LEU A 496 3.24 -19.87 3.79
CA LEU A 496 3.75 -21.09 4.39
C LEU A 496 2.64 -21.71 5.24
N LEU A 497 2.33 -22.96 4.95
CA LEU A 497 1.48 -23.82 5.75
C LEU A 497 2.33 -24.99 6.20
N GLN A 498 2.47 -25.15 7.50
CA GLN A 498 3.27 -26.22 8.07
C GLN A 498 2.49 -26.99 9.13
N SER A 499 2.40 -28.28 8.95
CA SER A 499 1.86 -29.27 9.87
C SER A 499 2.38 -30.64 9.42
N GLU A 500 2.26 -31.65 10.28
CA GLU A 500 2.46 -33.02 9.83
C GLU A 500 1.26 -33.47 8.99
N GLN A 501 1.50 -34.06 7.82
CA GLN A 501 0.51 -34.67 6.92
C GLN A 501 -0.69 -33.76 6.60
N ILE A 502 -0.43 -32.69 5.86
CA ILE A 502 -1.44 -31.74 5.37
C ILE A 502 -2.27 -32.43 4.27
N PHE A 503 -3.59 -32.15 4.21
CA PHE A 503 -4.49 -32.67 3.16
C PHE A 503 -4.94 -31.58 2.20
N ASN A 504 -5.43 -31.97 1.00
CA ASN A 504 -5.72 -31.02 -0.09
C ASN A 504 -6.79 -29.97 0.24
N ASN A 505 -7.69 -30.23 1.20
CA ASN A 505 -8.70 -29.25 1.65
C ASN A 505 -8.16 -28.22 2.66
N GLU A 506 -6.87 -28.26 3.00
CA GLU A 506 -6.23 -27.35 3.96
C GLU A 506 -5.25 -26.39 3.32
N VAL A 507 -4.73 -26.71 2.09
CA VAL A 507 -3.66 -25.97 1.43
C VAL A 507 -4.12 -24.60 0.91
N TYR A 508 -3.17 -23.73 0.63
CA TYR A 508 -3.45 -22.49 -0.08
C TYR A 508 -3.87 -22.81 -1.52
N GLN A 509 -4.85 -22.07 -2.00
CA GLN A 509 -5.28 -22.09 -3.38
C GLN A 509 -4.94 -20.71 -3.97
N ILE A 510 -3.99 -20.69 -4.90
CA ILE A 510 -3.54 -19.47 -5.57
C ILE A 510 -3.76 -19.60 -7.09
N GLY A 511 -3.58 -18.52 -7.80
CA GLY A 511 -3.92 -18.38 -9.22
C GLY A 511 -5.04 -17.37 -9.41
N GLY A 512 -5.08 -16.71 -10.56
CA GLY A 512 -6.12 -15.79 -10.94
C GLY A 512 -5.76 -14.32 -10.76
N TYR A 513 -6.76 -13.46 -10.78
CA TYR A 513 -6.60 -12.01 -10.84
C TYR A 513 -5.76 -11.40 -9.70
N LYS A 514 -5.94 -11.89 -8.48
CA LYS A 514 -5.30 -11.30 -7.29
C LYS A 514 -3.85 -11.73 -7.11
N LEU A 515 -3.54 -12.95 -7.55
CA LEU A 515 -2.24 -13.55 -7.31
C LEU A 515 -1.94 -14.57 -8.40
N MET A 516 -0.91 -14.38 -9.19
CA MET A 516 -0.48 -15.25 -10.29
C MET A 516 -1.45 -15.24 -11.48
N ARG A 517 -1.51 -14.11 -12.18
CA ARG A 517 -2.34 -13.92 -13.40
C ARG A 517 -1.85 -14.81 -14.56
N GLY A 518 -2.79 -15.20 -15.42
CA GLY A 518 -2.55 -16.17 -16.52
C GLY A 518 -2.88 -17.61 -16.15
N PHE A 519 -3.33 -17.85 -14.90
CA PHE A 519 -3.84 -19.13 -14.42
C PHE A 519 -5.29 -18.97 -13.95
N ASP A 520 -6.04 -20.07 -13.90
CA ASP A 520 -7.42 -20.03 -13.40
C ASP A 520 -7.46 -19.65 -11.90
N GLU A 521 -8.58 -19.06 -11.49
CA GLU A 521 -8.79 -18.71 -10.07
C GLU A 521 -8.67 -19.97 -9.19
N GLU A 522 -7.87 -19.85 -8.11
CA GLU A 522 -7.70 -20.90 -7.10
C GLU A 522 -7.24 -22.26 -7.66
N SER A 523 -6.58 -22.29 -8.84
CA SER A 523 -6.21 -23.54 -9.52
C SER A 523 -4.87 -24.15 -9.07
N ILE A 524 -4.04 -23.40 -8.36
CA ILE A 524 -2.72 -23.83 -7.91
C ILE A 524 -2.79 -24.13 -6.41
N TYR A 525 -2.65 -25.39 -6.06
CA TYR A 525 -2.65 -25.85 -4.67
C TYR A 525 -1.23 -25.84 -4.11
N ALA A 526 -1.03 -25.20 -2.97
CA ALA A 526 0.30 -25.02 -2.39
C ALA A 526 0.30 -25.06 -0.86
N THR A 527 1.26 -25.79 -0.29
CA THR A 527 1.63 -25.67 1.13
C THR A 527 2.61 -24.53 1.34
N GLN A 528 3.41 -24.21 0.30
CA GLN A 528 4.34 -23.09 0.28
C GLN A 528 4.29 -22.41 -1.08
N TYR A 529 4.32 -21.08 -1.10
CA TYR A 529 4.42 -20.35 -2.37
C TYR A 529 5.13 -19.02 -2.17
N ILE A 530 5.73 -18.53 -3.25
CA ILE A 530 6.25 -17.17 -3.40
C ILE A 530 5.83 -16.67 -4.78
N VAL A 531 5.26 -15.48 -4.84
CA VAL A 531 4.88 -14.80 -6.09
C VAL A 531 5.42 -13.39 -6.07
N GLY A 532 6.26 -13.07 -7.05
CA GLY A 532 6.77 -11.73 -7.33
C GLY A 532 5.99 -11.11 -8.49
N THR A 533 5.66 -9.83 -8.39
CA THR A 533 4.96 -9.06 -9.43
C THR A 533 5.77 -7.84 -9.80
N LEU A 534 5.99 -7.65 -11.09
CA LEU A 534 6.46 -6.42 -11.71
C LEU A 534 5.32 -5.84 -12.55
N GLU A 535 4.89 -4.60 -12.30
CA GLU A 535 3.78 -3.99 -13.03
C GLU A 535 4.06 -2.52 -13.32
N TYR A 536 4.07 -2.16 -14.58
CA TYR A 536 4.14 -0.78 -15.04
C TYR A 536 2.74 -0.26 -15.31
N ARG A 537 2.42 0.91 -14.76
CA ARG A 537 1.13 1.61 -14.92
C ARG A 537 1.32 2.94 -15.65
N TYR A 538 0.52 3.17 -16.66
CA TYR A 538 0.35 4.47 -17.32
C TYR A 538 -1.01 5.05 -16.93
N LEU A 539 -0.99 6.17 -16.19
CA LEU A 539 -2.18 6.77 -15.59
C LEU A 539 -2.94 7.63 -16.60
N ILE A 540 -4.23 7.36 -16.76
CA ILE A 540 -5.16 8.13 -17.59
C ILE A 540 -6.02 9.04 -16.70
N GLY A 541 -6.25 8.62 -15.46
CA GLY A 541 -7.05 9.34 -14.45
C GLY A 541 -6.61 8.94 -13.04
N LEU A 542 -7.33 9.42 -12.02
CA LEU A 542 -7.00 9.13 -10.62
C LEU A 542 -7.01 7.61 -10.35
N ASN A 543 -8.06 6.91 -10.81
CA ASN A 543 -8.23 5.47 -10.65
C ASN A 543 -8.29 4.72 -11.98
N SER A 544 -7.88 5.39 -13.09
CA SER A 544 -7.89 4.81 -14.43
C SER A 544 -6.48 4.76 -14.98
N TYR A 545 -6.04 3.56 -15.41
CA TYR A 545 -4.69 3.35 -15.93
C TYR A 545 -4.63 2.15 -16.86
N LEU A 546 -3.71 2.20 -17.80
CA LEU A 546 -3.24 1.04 -18.57
C LEU A 546 -2.07 0.40 -17.82
N PHE A 547 -1.93 -0.90 -17.89
CA PHE A 547 -0.81 -1.58 -17.26
C PHE A 547 -0.31 -2.77 -18.07
N VAL A 548 0.97 -3.05 -17.90
CA VAL A 548 1.62 -4.28 -18.33
C VAL A 548 2.28 -4.91 -17.12
N PHE A 549 2.28 -6.23 -17.06
CA PHE A 549 2.79 -6.94 -15.89
C PHE A 549 3.48 -8.25 -16.21
N SER A 550 4.32 -8.67 -15.27
CA SER A 550 4.92 -9.99 -15.22
C SER A 550 4.83 -10.51 -13.78
N ASP A 551 4.22 -11.67 -13.61
CA ASP A 551 4.10 -12.39 -12.34
C ASP A 551 5.01 -13.63 -12.38
N PHE A 552 5.90 -13.76 -11.40
CA PHE A 552 6.82 -14.88 -11.23
C PHE A 552 6.41 -15.66 -10.00
N GLY A 553 6.06 -16.93 -10.16
CA GLY A 553 5.58 -17.79 -9.10
C GLY A 553 6.48 -19.01 -8.88
N TRP A 554 6.59 -19.42 -7.63
CA TRP A 554 7.05 -20.72 -7.22
C TRP A 554 6.07 -21.28 -6.19
N ALA A 555 5.65 -22.53 -6.36
CA ALA A 555 4.76 -23.19 -5.43
C ALA A 555 5.16 -24.65 -5.23
N LYS A 556 5.12 -25.06 -3.95
CA LYS A 556 5.29 -26.45 -3.53
C LYS A 556 4.02 -26.93 -2.86
N ASN A 557 3.50 -28.07 -3.30
CA ASN A 557 2.44 -28.81 -2.64
C ASN A 557 3.00 -30.08 -2.03
N SER A 558 2.98 -30.19 -0.70
CA SER A 558 3.39 -31.36 0.06
C SER A 558 2.18 -31.96 0.81
N ALA A 559 0.99 -31.87 0.22
CA ALA A 559 -0.20 -32.48 0.80
C ALA A 559 -0.16 -34.01 0.64
N TYR A 560 -0.92 -34.70 1.49
CA TYR A 560 -1.02 -36.16 1.51
C TYR A 560 -1.34 -36.71 0.12
N GLY A 561 -0.49 -37.63 -0.35
CA GLY A 561 -0.62 -38.20 -1.70
C GLY A 561 -0.21 -37.27 -2.86
N SER A 562 0.34 -36.08 -2.56
CA SER A 562 0.76 -35.11 -3.56
C SER A 562 2.09 -34.47 -3.15
N GLU A 563 3.14 -34.71 -3.91
CA GLU A 563 4.40 -33.98 -3.77
C GLU A 563 4.77 -33.37 -5.10
N GLN A 564 4.48 -32.09 -5.27
CA GLN A 564 4.67 -31.37 -6.51
C GLN A 564 5.33 -30.02 -6.25
N GLN A 565 6.23 -29.63 -7.14
CA GLN A 565 6.87 -28.34 -7.09
C GLN A 565 6.96 -27.77 -8.50
N HIS A 566 6.43 -26.57 -8.69
CA HIS A 566 6.40 -25.92 -9.99
C HIS A 566 6.79 -24.45 -9.89
N SER A 567 7.37 -23.95 -10.98
CA SER A 567 7.57 -22.53 -11.22
C SER A 567 6.60 -22.03 -12.27
N TYR A 568 6.14 -20.84 -12.10
CA TYR A 568 5.07 -20.22 -12.89
C TYR A 568 5.53 -18.87 -13.41
N LEU A 569 5.14 -18.53 -14.62
CA LEU A 569 5.35 -17.22 -15.23
C LEU A 569 4.03 -16.77 -15.84
N GLY A 570 3.54 -15.59 -15.46
CA GLY A 570 2.36 -14.97 -16.04
C GLY A 570 2.70 -13.60 -16.60
N ASN A 571 2.46 -13.38 -17.89
CA ASN A 571 2.67 -12.09 -18.54
C ASN A 571 1.36 -11.60 -19.11
N GLY A 572 1.16 -10.29 -19.07
CA GLY A 572 -0.08 -9.75 -19.60
C GLY A 572 -0.12 -8.24 -19.61
N LEU A 573 -1.25 -7.75 -20.10
CA LEU A 573 -1.57 -6.35 -20.16
C LEU A 573 -3.04 -6.15 -19.73
N GLY A 574 -3.37 -4.95 -19.31
CA GLY A 574 -4.74 -4.68 -18.89
C GLY A 574 -5.06 -3.20 -18.79
N ILE A 575 -6.29 -2.95 -18.45
CA ILE A 575 -6.86 -1.63 -18.20
C ILE A 575 -7.63 -1.65 -16.89
N ALA A 576 -7.42 -0.64 -16.07
CA ALA A 576 -8.30 -0.29 -14.97
C ALA A 576 -9.02 1.01 -15.31
N PHE A 577 -10.32 1.06 -15.08
CA PHE A 577 -11.09 2.29 -15.31
C PHE A 577 -12.14 2.50 -14.23
N GLU A 578 -12.25 3.75 -13.82
CA GLU A 578 -13.19 4.18 -12.80
C GLU A 578 -14.58 4.36 -13.42
N THR A 579 -15.58 3.82 -12.72
CA THR A 579 -16.99 3.98 -13.02
C THR A 579 -17.70 4.58 -11.80
N LYS A 580 -18.97 4.93 -11.94
CA LYS A 580 -19.80 5.37 -10.80
C LYS A 580 -19.95 4.29 -9.71
N ALA A 581 -19.81 3.02 -10.07
CA ALA A 581 -19.94 1.89 -9.14
C ALA A 581 -18.61 1.45 -8.50
N GLY A 582 -17.48 1.80 -9.09
CA GLY A 582 -16.15 1.38 -8.62
C GLY A 582 -15.15 1.30 -9.76
N ILE A 583 -14.00 0.71 -9.48
CA ILE A 583 -12.93 0.49 -10.46
C ILE A 583 -13.08 -0.92 -11.05
N ILE A 584 -13.29 -0.97 -12.35
CA ILE A 584 -13.25 -2.24 -13.11
C ILE A 584 -11.83 -2.43 -13.62
N ASN A 585 -11.31 -3.62 -13.42
CA ASN A 585 -10.00 -4.02 -13.89
C ASN A 585 -10.17 -5.21 -14.85
N LEU A 586 -9.69 -5.05 -16.07
CA LEU A 586 -9.71 -6.09 -17.10
C LEU A 586 -8.27 -6.37 -17.51
N SER A 587 -7.86 -7.64 -17.48
CA SER A 587 -6.54 -8.02 -17.93
C SER A 587 -6.56 -9.28 -18.78
N TYR A 588 -5.75 -9.26 -19.82
CA TYR A 588 -5.43 -10.41 -20.66
C TYR A 588 -4.06 -10.93 -20.25
N ALA A 589 -3.98 -12.22 -19.94
CA ALA A 589 -2.77 -12.82 -19.40
C ALA A 589 -2.51 -14.21 -20.00
N VAL A 590 -1.23 -14.52 -20.20
CA VAL A 590 -0.78 -15.84 -20.63
C VAL A 590 0.13 -16.40 -19.55
N GLY A 591 -0.22 -17.59 -19.05
CA GLY A 591 0.52 -18.33 -18.06
C GLY A 591 1.40 -19.42 -18.67
N LYS A 592 2.56 -19.65 -18.06
CA LYS A 592 3.44 -20.78 -18.35
C LYS A 592 3.86 -21.45 -17.05
N ARG A 593 3.69 -22.76 -16.96
CA ARG A 593 4.27 -23.61 -15.91
C ARG A 593 5.57 -24.23 -16.44
N ASN A 594 6.53 -24.51 -15.58
CA ASN A 594 7.85 -24.98 -15.99
C ASN A 594 7.84 -26.32 -16.78
N ASP A 595 6.84 -27.16 -16.56
CA ASP A 595 6.65 -28.48 -17.23
C ASP A 595 5.73 -28.42 -18.45
N ALA A 596 5.22 -27.23 -18.82
CA ALA A 596 4.33 -27.03 -19.95
C ALA A 596 4.92 -26.04 -20.96
N ASN A 597 4.62 -26.23 -22.24
CA ASN A 597 4.99 -25.28 -23.28
C ASN A 597 4.14 -24.02 -23.21
N PHE A 598 4.72 -22.91 -23.64
CA PHE A 598 4.00 -21.65 -23.74
C PHE A 598 2.91 -21.74 -24.83
N SER A 599 1.67 -21.40 -24.50
CA SER A 599 0.54 -21.48 -25.43
C SER A 599 -0.41 -20.29 -25.27
N PHE A 600 -0.56 -19.49 -26.32
CA PHE A 600 -1.56 -18.43 -26.37
C PHE A 600 -3.01 -18.95 -26.34
N ARG A 601 -3.25 -20.23 -26.68
CA ARG A 601 -4.58 -20.84 -26.59
C ARG A 601 -5.06 -21.01 -25.17
N GLN A 602 -4.15 -20.95 -24.18
CA GLN A 602 -4.47 -21.03 -22.75
C GLN A 602 -4.50 -19.66 -22.08
N SER A 603 -4.56 -18.58 -22.86
CA SER A 603 -4.69 -17.24 -22.32
C SER A 603 -5.95 -17.09 -21.47
N LYS A 604 -5.86 -16.24 -20.46
CA LYS A 604 -6.94 -15.96 -19.53
C LYS A 604 -7.33 -14.50 -19.58
N ILE A 605 -8.62 -14.25 -19.50
CA ILE A 605 -9.15 -12.91 -19.27
C ILE A 605 -9.56 -12.84 -17.80
N HIS A 606 -8.94 -11.96 -17.06
CA HIS A 606 -9.30 -11.72 -15.66
C HIS A 606 -10.11 -10.44 -15.55
N ILE A 607 -11.20 -10.51 -14.82
CA ILE A 607 -12.05 -9.36 -14.50
C ILE A 607 -12.01 -9.16 -13.00
N GLY A 608 -11.58 -7.98 -12.57
CA GLY A 608 -11.59 -7.56 -11.18
C GLY A 608 -12.51 -6.36 -10.98
N PHE A 609 -13.13 -6.28 -9.83
CA PHE A 609 -13.93 -5.12 -9.44
C PHE A 609 -13.53 -4.68 -8.03
N ILE A 610 -13.25 -3.39 -7.89
CA ILE A 610 -12.96 -2.74 -6.60
C ILE A 610 -14.05 -1.70 -6.37
N SER A 611 -14.93 -1.94 -5.40
CA SER A 611 -15.91 -0.94 -4.99
C SER A 611 -15.20 0.25 -4.36
N LEU A 612 -15.54 1.46 -4.82
CA LEU A 612 -15.08 2.72 -4.22
C LEU A 612 -16.04 3.21 -3.11
N PHE A 613 -17.08 2.44 -2.86
CA PHE A 613 -18.16 2.81 -1.96
C PHE A 613 -18.16 1.96 -0.70
#